data_94c3cbe8edccda2b88a435a86969f8f4
#
_entry.id   94c3cbe8edccda2b88a435a86969f8f4
#
_cell.length_a   1.000
_cell.length_b   1.000
_cell.length_c   1.000
_cell.angle_alpha   90.00
_cell.angle_beta   90.00
_cell.angle_gamma   90.00
#
_symmetry.space_group_name_H-M   'P 1'
#
loop_
_entity.id
_entity.type
_entity.pdbx_description
1 polymer ?
#
loop_
_entity_poly.entity_id
_entity_poly.type
_entity_poly.pdbx_seq_one_letter_code
_entity_poly.pdbx_strand_id
1 'polypeptide(L)'
;MILLWIPVLIFAYIKMIDPGEKRKHPVLNVKYYAHRGFHGEEGIPENSMTAFKKAKGLGYGIELDVQLTKDGVMVVHHDYGLKRTCGVNKKITDLTYRELCRYRLMGTRERIPRFVEVLREVDGKVPLLVELKMETCNRKLCKKVAKALDQYKGLYCMECFHPYALYWFKKNRPEVIRGQLSEQFLKEKEEGTFTRKIGYFIVKNLLTNFITKPDFIAYHYKYKDCLPLKICRRFYKIPIYGWTFRDKKAYKENEPYFEGFIFEKFVL
;
A
#
# COMPACT_ATOMS: atom_id res chain seq x y z
N MET A 1 -19.14 31.24 -23.85
CA MET A 1 -19.34 29.78 -23.85
C MET A 1 -18.37 29.01 -22.93
N ILE A 2 -17.06 29.24 -22.99
CA ILE A 2 -16.06 28.49 -22.16
C ILE A 2 -16.30 28.67 -20.65
N LEU A 3 -16.64 29.85 -20.15
CA LEU A 3 -16.90 30.14 -18.74
C LEU A 3 -18.05 29.34 -18.11
N LEU A 4 -19.06 28.91 -18.90
CA LEU A 4 -20.18 28.11 -18.42
C LEU A 4 -19.80 26.66 -18.11
N TRP A 5 -18.73 26.12 -18.70
CA TRP A 5 -18.29 24.74 -18.48
C TRP A 5 -17.39 24.59 -17.26
N ILE A 6 -16.78 25.67 -16.74
CA ILE A 6 -15.87 25.60 -15.58
C ILE A 6 -16.58 25.03 -14.34
N PRO A 7 -17.78 25.50 -13.93
CA PRO A 7 -18.48 24.92 -12.77
C PRO A 7 -18.82 23.44 -12.98
N VAL A 8 -19.20 23.04 -14.19
CA VAL A 8 -19.51 21.65 -14.53
C VAL A 8 -18.28 20.75 -14.38
N LEU A 9 -17.13 21.21 -14.89
CA LEU A 9 -15.86 20.47 -14.78
C LEU A 9 -15.40 20.36 -13.32
N ILE A 10 -15.53 21.43 -12.54
CA ILE A 10 -15.23 21.41 -11.09
C ILE A 10 -16.14 20.42 -10.36
N PHE A 11 -17.44 20.46 -10.65
CA PHE A 11 -18.40 19.54 -10.06
C PHE A 11 -18.08 18.07 -10.43
N ALA A 12 -17.82 17.81 -11.71
CA ALA A 12 -17.40 16.49 -12.19
C ALA A 12 -16.13 16.00 -11.48
N TYR A 13 -15.12 16.87 -11.37
CA TYR A 13 -13.88 16.54 -10.66
C TYR A 13 -14.13 16.18 -9.19
N ILE A 14 -14.91 17.01 -8.47
CA ILE A 14 -15.28 16.76 -7.08
C ILE A 14 -16.00 15.40 -6.97
N LYS A 15 -16.94 15.09 -7.87
CA LYS A 15 -17.64 13.80 -7.88
C LYS A 15 -16.71 12.61 -8.17
N MET A 16 -15.73 12.77 -9.06
CA MET A 16 -14.78 11.70 -9.41
C MET A 16 -13.87 11.32 -8.23
N ILE A 17 -13.49 12.28 -7.40
CA ILE A 17 -12.64 12.03 -6.22
C ILE A 17 -13.42 11.66 -4.96
N ASP A 18 -14.74 11.58 -5.04
CA ASP A 18 -15.63 11.22 -3.90
C ASP A 18 -15.37 9.78 -3.42
N PRO A 19 -14.83 9.58 -2.21
CA PRO A 19 -14.58 8.25 -1.65
C PRO A 19 -15.85 7.56 -1.11
N GLY A 20 -16.98 8.27 -1.07
CA GLY A 20 -18.23 7.79 -0.50
C GLY A 20 -18.36 8.03 1.01
N GLU A 21 -19.18 7.22 1.66
CA GLU A 21 -19.44 7.35 3.09
C GLU A 21 -18.22 6.92 3.92
N LYS A 22 -17.94 7.68 4.97
CA LYS A 22 -16.87 7.38 5.93
C LYS A 22 -17.27 6.19 6.78
N ARG A 23 -16.54 5.10 6.69
CA ARG A 23 -16.74 3.93 7.56
C ARG A 23 -16.04 4.11 8.90
N LYS A 24 -16.66 3.54 9.96
CA LYS A 24 -16.04 3.40 11.28
C LYS A 24 -15.51 1.99 11.41
N HIS A 25 -14.20 1.84 11.59
CA HIS A 25 -13.58 0.53 11.79
C HIS A 25 -12.32 0.68 12.66
N PRO A 26 -12.05 -0.23 13.61
CA PRO A 26 -10.90 -0.12 14.53
C PRO A 26 -9.56 0.02 13.82
N VAL A 27 -9.36 -0.60 12.66
CA VAL A 27 -8.12 -0.52 11.89
C VAL A 27 -7.81 0.90 11.40
N LEU A 28 -8.84 1.76 11.21
CA LEU A 28 -8.65 3.16 10.80
C LEU A 28 -8.16 4.06 11.96
N ASN A 29 -8.15 3.55 13.19
CA ASN A 29 -7.59 4.24 14.35
C ASN A 29 -6.11 3.88 14.58
N VAL A 30 -5.55 2.96 13.81
CA VAL A 30 -4.13 2.59 13.90
C VAL A 30 -3.29 3.70 13.29
N LYS A 31 -2.45 4.31 14.15
CA LYS A 31 -1.68 5.49 13.77
C LYS A 31 -0.34 5.16 13.10
N TYR A 32 0.32 4.07 13.49
CA TYR A 32 1.69 3.78 13.09
C TYR A 32 1.84 2.41 12.45
N TYR A 33 2.38 2.39 11.22
CA TYR A 33 2.72 1.18 10.48
C TYR A 33 4.20 1.18 10.12
N ALA A 34 4.94 0.16 10.56
CA ALA A 34 6.32 -0.07 10.14
C ALA A 34 6.32 -0.54 8.68
N HIS A 35 6.84 0.33 7.78
CA HIS A 35 6.94 0.08 6.34
C HIS A 35 7.81 -1.14 6.06
N ARG A 36 7.23 -2.19 5.45
CA ARG A 36 7.88 -3.49 5.19
C ARG A 36 8.44 -4.16 6.45
N GLY A 37 7.77 -3.98 7.59
CA GLY A 37 8.26 -4.32 8.90
C GLY A 37 9.29 -3.33 9.47
N PHE A 38 9.74 -3.53 10.70
CA PHE A 38 10.75 -2.65 11.32
C PHE A 38 12.16 -3.11 10.90
N HIS A 39 12.64 -2.58 9.80
CA HIS A 39 13.89 -2.93 9.12
C HIS A 39 14.91 -1.79 9.13
N GLY A 40 16.10 -2.02 8.55
CA GLY A 40 17.15 -1.01 8.34
C GLY A 40 18.28 -1.08 9.34
N GLU A 41 18.21 -1.97 10.32
CA GLU A 41 19.34 -2.37 11.14
C GLU A 41 20.11 -3.51 10.45
N GLU A 42 21.37 -3.71 10.86
CA GLU A 42 22.20 -4.79 10.34
C GLU A 42 21.52 -6.16 10.51
N GLY A 43 21.50 -6.94 9.46
CA GLY A 43 20.87 -8.26 9.45
C GLY A 43 19.34 -8.26 9.37
N ILE A 44 18.66 -7.10 9.35
CA ILE A 44 17.20 -6.99 9.30
C ILE A 44 16.75 -6.36 7.99
N PRO A 45 16.60 -7.14 6.90
CA PRO A 45 16.12 -6.63 5.62
C PRO A 45 14.62 -6.34 5.63
N GLU A 46 14.20 -5.45 4.72
CA GLU A 46 12.78 -5.17 4.48
C GLU A 46 12.00 -6.44 4.08
N ASN A 47 10.71 -6.50 4.42
CA ASN A 47 9.82 -7.61 4.10
C ASN A 47 10.35 -9.00 4.55
N SER A 48 11.13 -9.05 5.63
CA SER A 48 11.67 -10.28 6.22
C SER A 48 10.91 -10.69 7.48
N MET A 49 11.02 -11.98 7.85
CA MET A 49 10.42 -12.47 9.09
C MET A 49 10.99 -11.78 10.32
N THR A 50 12.28 -11.48 10.32
CA THR A 50 12.94 -10.75 11.42
C THR A 50 12.39 -9.31 11.53
N ALA A 51 12.18 -8.61 10.41
CA ALA A 51 11.59 -7.27 10.42
C ALA A 51 10.15 -7.27 10.97
N PHE A 52 9.36 -8.28 10.63
CA PHE A 52 7.99 -8.42 11.12
C PHE A 52 7.94 -8.77 12.62
N LYS A 53 8.79 -9.69 13.07
CA LYS A 53 8.94 -10.01 14.51
C LYS A 53 9.32 -8.78 15.32
N LYS A 54 10.24 -7.97 14.80
CA LYS A 54 10.69 -6.75 15.46
C LYS A 54 9.57 -5.70 15.54
N ALA A 55 8.86 -5.44 14.43
CA ALA A 55 7.71 -4.53 14.41
C ALA A 55 6.63 -4.98 15.41
N LYS A 56 6.31 -6.28 15.43
CA LYS A 56 5.38 -6.89 16.39
C LYS A 56 5.84 -6.70 17.84
N GLY A 57 7.13 -6.92 18.13
CA GLY A 57 7.71 -6.74 19.47
C GLY A 57 7.66 -5.30 19.97
N LEU A 58 7.70 -4.32 19.05
CA LEU A 58 7.58 -2.90 19.34
C LEU A 58 6.12 -2.41 19.39
N GLY A 59 5.14 -3.27 19.07
CA GLY A 59 3.73 -2.93 19.08
C GLY A 59 3.27 -2.08 17.88
N TYR A 60 4.07 -1.94 16.83
CA TYR A 60 3.69 -1.23 15.63
C TYR A 60 2.84 -2.10 14.70
N GLY A 61 1.87 -1.49 14.03
CA GLY A 61 1.25 -2.07 12.85
C GLY A 61 2.33 -2.40 11.80
N ILE A 62 2.06 -3.36 10.95
CA ILE A 62 3.00 -3.81 9.92
C ILE A 62 2.40 -3.51 8.56
N GLU A 63 3.10 -2.71 7.76
CA GLU A 63 2.85 -2.63 6.33
C GLU A 63 3.71 -3.68 5.62
N LEU A 64 3.17 -4.33 4.57
CA LEU A 64 3.85 -5.37 3.79
C LEU A 64 3.30 -5.50 2.37
N ASP A 65 4.14 -5.99 1.45
CA ASP A 65 3.88 -6.06 0.01
C ASP A 65 3.63 -7.49 -0.46
N VAL A 66 2.47 -7.80 -1.01
CA VAL A 66 2.12 -9.16 -1.46
C VAL A 66 2.09 -9.26 -2.98
N GLN A 67 2.76 -10.28 -3.53
CA GLN A 67 2.72 -10.62 -4.93
C GLN A 67 2.72 -12.15 -5.17
N LEU A 68 2.59 -12.59 -6.41
CA LEU A 68 2.54 -14.01 -6.77
C LEU A 68 3.81 -14.47 -7.47
N THR A 69 4.29 -15.66 -7.11
CA THR A 69 5.28 -16.43 -7.87
C THR A 69 4.66 -17.03 -9.14
N LYS A 70 5.50 -17.60 -10.01
CA LYS A 70 5.09 -18.32 -11.23
C LYS A 70 4.07 -19.43 -10.94
N ASP A 71 4.27 -20.21 -9.90
CA ASP A 71 3.36 -21.28 -9.44
C ASP A 71 2.21 -20.76 -8.58
N GLY A 72 2.11 -19.44 -8.40
CA GLY A 72 1.00 -18.76 -7.74
C GLY A 72 1.02 -18.85 -6.22
N VAL A 73 2.18 -19.03 -5.61
CA VAL A 73 2.37 -18.86 -4.17
C VAL A 73 2.41 -17.38 -3.84
N MET A 74 1.69 -16.95 -2.80
CA MET A 74 1.75 -15.58 -2.30
C MET A 74 3.03 -15.38 -1.48
N VAL A 75 3.86 -14.42 -1.89
CA VAL A 75 5.12 -14.06 -1.23
C VAL A 75 5.10 -12.60 -0.84
N VAL A 76 5.90 -12.25 0.17
CA VAL A 76 6.00 -10.86 0.66
C VAL A 76 7.31 -10.26 0.19
N HIS A 77 7.21 -9.31 -0.76
CA HIS A 77 8.35 -8.64 -1.37
C HIS A 77 7.90 -7.43 -2.17
N HIS A 78 8.63 -6.31 -2.09
CA HIS A 78 8.22 -5.05 -2.73
C HIS A 78 8.43 -5.03 -4.24
N ASP A 79 9.67 -5.27 -4.69
CA ASP A 79 10.03 -5.12 -6.10
C ASP A 79 9.49 -6.31 -6.92
N TYR A 80 9.15 -6.08 -8.18
CA TYR A 80 8.82 -7.18 -9.10
C TYR A 80 10.03 -8.04 -9.46
N GLY A 81 11.24 -7.49 -9.32
CA GLY A 81 12.51 -8.16 -9.55
C GLY A 81 13.35 -8.32 -8.31
N LEU A 82 14.35 -9.19 -8.38
CA LEU A 82 15.23 -9.56 -7.27
C LEU A 82 16.56 -8.80 -7.25
N LYS A 83 16.81 -7.88 -8.23
CA LYS A 83 18.12 -7.25 -8.40
C LYS A 83 18.57 -6.47 -7.16
N ARG A 84 17.68 -5.62 -6.60
CA ARG A 84 18.03 -4.76 -5.47
C ARG A 84 18.20 -5.54 -4.16
N THR A 85 17.33 -6.52 -3.94
CA THR A 85 17.25 -7.22 -2.65
C THR A 85 18.04 -8.51 -2.60
N CYS A 86 18.27 -9.18 -3.75
CA CYS A 86 18.95 -10.48 -3.81
C CYS A 86 20.14 -10.50 -4.79
N GLY A 87 20.46 -9.37 -5.47
CA GLY A 87 21.60 -9.27 -6.38
C GLY A 87 21.42 -9.96 -7.73
N VAL A 88 20.26 -10.53 -8.05
CA VAL A 88 20.04 -11.32 -9.29
C VAL A 88 18.98 -10.68 -10.19
N ASN A 89 19.24 -10.65 -11.50
CA ASN A 89 18.32 -10.08 -12.47
C ASN A 89 17.23 -11.11 -12.90
N LYS A 90 16.29 -11.37 -11.98
CA LYS A 90 15.15 -12.25 -12.23
C LYS A 90 13.89 -11.60 -11.67
N LYS A 91 12.71 -11.90 -12.26
CA LYS A 91 11.42 -11.47 -11.73
C LYS A 91 10.83 -12.56 -10.83
N ILE A 92 10.05 -12.16 -9.83
CA ILE A 92 9.34 -13.09 -8.93
C ILE A 92 8.35 -13.94 -9.73
N THR A 93 7.66 -13.34 -10.70
CA THR A 93 6.69 -14.02 -11.56
C THR A 93 7.29 -15.11 -12.46
N ASP A 94 8.61 -15.10 -12.67
CA ASP A 94 9.31 -16.08 -13.52
C ASP A 94 9.77 -17.30 -12.71
N LEU A 95 9.72 -17.23 -11.40
CA LEU A 95 10.22 -18.25 -10.47
C LEU A 95 9.07 -18.95 -9.73
N THR A 96 9.18 -20.27 -9.58
CA THR A 96 8.42 -21.01 -8.57
C THR A 96 8.89 -20.63 -7.16
N TYR A 97 8.06 -20.87 -6.15
CA TYR A 97 8.48 -20.62 -4.77
C TYR A 97 9.71 -21.43 -4.36
N ARG A 98 9.81 -22.69 -4.84
CA ARG A 98 10.98 -23.56 -4.62
C ARG A 98 12.27 -22.94 -5.17
N GLU A 99 12.22 -22.36 -6.35
CA GLU A 99 13.36 -21.64 -6.94
C GLU A 99 13.66 -20.37 -6.19
N LEU A 100 12.63 -19.61 -5.78
CA LEU A 100 12.75 -18.36 -5.02
C LEU A 100 13.45 -18.57 -3.66
N CYS A 101 13.23 -19.71 -3.00
CA CYS A 101 13.87 -20.08 -1.74
C CYS A 101 15.41 -20.18 -1.78
N ARG A 102 16.00 -20.21 -2.98
CA ARG A 102 17.47 -20.23 -3.15
C ARG A 102 18.11 -18.86 -2.88
N TYR A 103 17.34 -17.79 -2.97
CA TYR A 103 17.84 -16.41 -2.82
C TYR A 103 17.73 -15.93 -1.39
N ARG A 104 18.64 -15.02 -1.02
CA ARG A 104 18.72 -14.39 0.30
C ARG A 104 18.52 -12.89 0.17
N LEU A 105 17.80 -12.31 1.14
CA LEU A 105 17.55 -10.88 1.20
C LEU A 105 18.82 -10.16 1.69
N MET A 106 19.31 -9.21 0.88
CA MET A 106 20.40 -8.29 1.24
C MET A 106 21.64 -8.98 1.88
N GLY A 107 22.00 -10.16 1.38
CA GLY A 107 23.16 -10.92 1.88
C GLY A 107 23.00 -11.55 3.25
N THR A 108 21.83 -11.48 3.87
CA THR A 108 21.52 -12.08 5.18
C THR A 108 21.12 -13.55 5.06
N ARG A 109 20.74 -14.17 6.16
CA ARG A 109 20.14 -15.52 6.17
C ARG A 109 18.63 -15.50 5.85
N GLU A 110 18.00 -14.33 5.84
CA GLU A 110 16.57 -14.17 5.57
C GLU A 110 16.21 -14.53 4.12
N ARG A 111 15.04 -15.14 3.97
CA ARG A 111 14.44 -15.47 2.65
C ARG A 111 13.20 -14.63 2.43
N ILE A 112 12.74 -14.57 1.21
CA ILE A 112 11.43 -14.00 0.89
C ILE A 112 10.36 -14.91 1.51
N PRO A 113 9.58 -14.43 2.50
CA PRO A 113 8.61 -15.27 3.20
C PRO A 113 7.33 -15.44 2.38
N ARG A 114 6.59 -16.53 2.62
CA ARG A 114 5.21 -16.66 2.14
C ARG A 114 4.29 -15.78 2.97
N PHE A 115 3.29 -15.21 2.35
CA PHE A 115 2.31 -14.38 3.05
C PHE A 115 1.63 -15.13 4.20
N VAL A 116 1.29 -16.40 4.00
CA VAL A 116 0.68 -17.23 5.05
C VAL A 116 1.60 -17.48 6.27
N GLU A 117 2.92 -17.46 6.07
CA GLU A 117 3.89 -17.55 7.17
C GLU A 117 3.91 -16.27 7.99
N VAL A 118 3.83 -15.11 7.31
CA VAL A 118 3.74 -13.81 7.97
C VAL A 118 2.43 -13.70 8.77
N LEU A 119 1.29 -14.10 8.20
CA LEU A 119 0.00 -14.11 8.92
C LEU A 119 0.07 -14.95 10.19
N ARG A 120 0.70 -16.13 10.15
CA ARG A 120 0.90 -16.99 11.33
C ARG A 120 1.83 -16.35 12.36
N GLU A 121 2.92 -15.72 11.92
CA GLU A 121 3.88 -15.06 12.81
C GLU A 121 3.26 -13.88 13.55
N VAL A 122 2.49 -13.05 12.83
CA VAL A 122 1.83 -11.88 13.43
C VAL A 122 0.70 -12.29 14.36
N ASP A 123 -0.08 -13.31 13.98
CA ASP A 123 -1.12 -13.96 14.80
C ASP A 123 -2.10 -12.95 15.45
N GLY A 124 -2.47 -11.92 14.72
CA GLY A 124 -3.41 -10.90 15.21
C GLY A 124 -2.88 -9.94 16.27
N LYS A 125 -1.62 -10.07 16.69
CA LYS A 125 -1.04 -9.28 17.78
C LYS A 125 -0.86 -7.80 17.46
N VAL A 126 -0.64 -7.48 16.19
CA VAL A 126 -0.57 -6.11 15.68
C VAL A 126 -1.34 -6.01 14.36
N PRO A 127 -1.87 -4.83 14.01
CA PRO A 127 -2.59 -4.64 12.75
C PRO A 127 -1.71 -4.81 11.52
N LEU A 128 -2.32 -5.28 10.42
CA LEU A 128 -1.66 -5.40 9.12
C LEU A 128 -2.22 -4.38 8.12
N LEU A 129 -1.33 -3.73 7.37
CA LEU A 129 -1.61 -2.96 6.17
C LEU A 129 -1.00 -3.72 4.99
N VAL A 130 -1.86 -4.31 4.15
CA VAL A 130 -1.45 -5.25 3.10
C VAL A 130 -1.50 -4.57 1.75
N GLU A 131 -0.33 -4.22 1.18
CA GLU A 131 -0.25 -3.73 -0.19
C GLU A 131 -0.31 -4.89 -1.19
N LEU A 132 -1.23 -4.82 -2.16
CA LEU A 132 -1.25 -5.73 -3.29
C LEU A 132 -0.38 -5.16 -4.43
N LYS A 133 0.75 -5.79 -4.73
CA LYS A 133 1.65 -5.37 -5.82
C LYS A 133 1.07 -5.76 -7.18
N MET A 134 0.57 -4.78 -7.92
CA MET A 134 -0.09 -4.99 -9.20
C MET A 134 0.35 -3.96 -10.24
N GLU A 135 0.92 -4.41 -11.36
CA GLU A 135 1.14 -3.56 -12.54
C GLU A 135 -0.07 -3.56 -13.48
N THR A 136 -0.86 -4.63 -13.46
CA THR A 136 -2.05 -4.84 -14.28
C THR A 136 -3.16 -5.46 -13.44
N CYS A 137 -4.37 -5.58 -14.00
CA CYS A 137 -5.51 -6.22 -13.33
C CYS A 137 -5.18 -7.69 -12.98
N ASN A 138 -4.89 -7.97 -11.72
CA ASN A 138 -4.54 -9.31 -11.25
C ASN A 138 -5.63 -9.89 -10.33
N ARG A 139 -6.71 -10.40 -10.94
CA ARG A 139 -7.81 -11.03 -10.21
C ARG A 139 -7.36 -12.23 -9.36
N LYS A 140 -6.34 -12.97 -9.82
CA LYS A 140 -5.81 -14.14 -9.09
C LYS A 140 -5.19 -13.74 -7.77
N LEU A 141 -4.40 -12.64 -7.76
CA LEU A 141 -3.82 -12.08 -6.54
C LEU A 141 -4.92 -11.64 -5.57
N CYS A 142 -5.90 -10.83 -6.03
CA CYS A 142 -7.01 -10.39 -5.19
C CYS A 142 -7.75 -11.55 -4.52
N LYS A 143 -8.11 -12.59 -5.30
CA LYS A 143 -8.80 -13.78 -4.79
C LYS A 143 -7.98 -14.54 -3.74
N LYS A 144 -6.67 -14.72 -3.97
CA LYS A 144 -5.81 -15.47 -3.07
C LYS A 144 -5.57 -14.72 -1.77
N VAL A 145 -5.28 -13.41 -1.85
CA VAL A 145 -5.09 -12.55 -0.67
C VAL A 145 -6.38 -12.52 0.15
N ALA A 146 -7.53 -12.27 -0.47
CA ALA A 146 -8.81 -12.27 0.23
C ALA A 146 -9.06 -13.60 0.95
N LYS A 147 -8.87 -14.75 0.28
CA LYS A 147 -9.05 -16.08 0.90
C LYS A 147 -8.10 -16.31 2.10
N ALA A 148 -6.87 -15.81 2.05
CA ALA A 148 -5.94 -15.91 3.17
C ALA A 148 -6.37 -15.02 4.33
N LEU A 149 -6.83 -13.79 4.03
CA LEU A 149 -7.32 -12.83 5.03
C LEU A 149 -8.66 -13.25 5.65
N ASP A 150 -9.54 -13.95 4.92
CA ASP A 150 -10.78 -14.55 5.47
C ASP A 150 -10.50 -15.51 6.65
N GLN A 151 -9.29 -16.10 6.71
CA GLN A 151 -8.86 -17.00 7.78
C GLN A 151 -8.07 -16.29 8.89
N TYR A 152 -7.75 -15.02 8.71
CA TYR A 152 -6.94 -14.25 9.66
C TYR A 152 -7.82 -13.53 10.68
N LYS A 153 -7.54 -13.74 11.97
CA LYS A 153 -8.36 -13.18 13.06
C LYS A 153 -7.90 -11.82 13.58
N GLY A 154 -6.78 -11.30 13.07
CA GLY A 154 -6.24 -9.99 13.45
C GLY A 154 -6.89 -8.84 12.70
N LEU A 155 -6.64 -7.61 13.18
CA LEU A 155 -7.01 -6.41 12.45
C LEU A 155 -6.16 -6.25 11.19
N TYR A 156 -6.79 -5.95 10.07
CA TYR A 156 -6.10 -5.65 8.83
C TYR A 156 -6.88 -4.68 7.95
N CYS A 157 -6.17 -4.02 7.08
CA CYS A 157 -6.70 -3.31 5.91
C CYS A 157 -5.81 -3.62 4.70
N MET A 158 -6.30 -3.30 3.51
CA MET A 158 -5.53 -3.46 2.28
C MET A 158 -5.34 -2.12 1.59
N GLU A 159 -4.25 -2.01 0.82
CA GLU A 159 -4.05 -0.89 -0.09
C GLU A 159 -3.45 -1.33 -1.42
N CYS A 160 -3.59 -0.48 -2.43
CA CYS A 160 -3.02 -0.71 -3.74
C CYS A 160 -2.92 0.59 -4.54
N PHE A 161 -1.85 0.73 -5.36
CA PHE A 161 -1.77 1.76 -6.39
C PHE A 161 -2.78 1.53 -7.51
N HIS A 162 -3.02 0.27 -7.88
CA HIS A 162 -3.89 -0.06 -8.99
C HIS A 162 -5.36 -0.08 -8.55
N PRO A 163 -6.24 0.82 -9.07
CA PRO A 163 -7.63 0.94 -8.63
C PRO A 163 -8.46 -0.34 -8.77
N TYR A 164 -8.07 -1.24 -9.67
CA TYR A 164 -8.75 -2.53 -9.86
C TYR A 164 -8.79 -3.36 -8.57
N ALA A 165 -7.74 -3.37 -7.76
CA ALA A 165 -7.74 -4.11 -6.49
C ALA A 165 -8.85 -3.60 -5.56
N LEU A 166 -8.94 -2.27 -5.39
CA LEU A 166 -9.96 -1.65 -4.56
C LEU A 166 -11.38 -1.96 -5.06
N TYR A 167 -11.57 -1.83 -6.39
CA TYR A 167 -12.84 -2.18 -7.02
C TYR A 167 -13.22 -3.64 -6.81
N TRP A 168 -12.24 -4.56 -6.96
CA TRP A 168 -12.45 -5.98 -6.76
C TRP A 168 -12.85 -6.28 -5.30
N PHE A 169 -12.13 -5.73 -4.32
CA PHE A 169 -12.46 -5.89 -2.89
C PHE A 169 -13.80 -5.26 -2.56
N LYS A 170 -14.12 -4.08 -3.06
CA LYS A 170 -15.44 -3.47 -2.89
C LYS A 170 -16.58 -4.39 -3.33
N LYS A 171 -16.39 -5.14 -4.41
CA LYS A 171 -17.42 -6.03 -4.98
C LYS A 171 -17.49 -7.40 -4.30
N ASN A 172 -16.37 -7.93 -3.84
CA ASN A 172 -16.27 -9.32 -3.39
C ASN A 172 -16.01 -9.48 -1.89
N ARG A 173 -15.55 -8.42 -1.23
CA ARG A 173 -15.26 -8.32 0.22
C ARG A 173 -15.53 -6.88 0.69
N PRO A 174 -16.80 -6.42 0.64
CA PRO A 174 -17.13 -5.04 0.99
C PRO A 174 -16.77 -4.68 2.44
N GLU A 175 -16.72 -5.66 3.35
CA GLU A 175 -16.32 -5.51 4.74
C GLU A 175 -14.85 -5.11 4.91
N VAL A 176 -13.96 -5.50 3.99
CA VAL A 176 -12.54 -5.18 4.07
C VAL A 176 -12.30 -3.69 3.88
N ILE A 177 -11.59 -3.09 4.83
CA ILE A 177 -11.12 -1.71 4.74
C ILE A 177 -10.03 -1.61 3.68
N ARG A 178 -10.19 -0.65 2.76
CA ARG A 178 -9.33 -0.49 1.58
C ARG A 178 -8.87 0.94 1.37
N GLY A 179 -7.59 1.09 1.07
CA GLY A 179 -6.92 2.36 0.82
C GLY A 179 -6.49 2.55 -0.63
N GLN A 180 -6.70 3.74 -1.17
CA GLN A 180 -6.09 4.13 -2.43
C GLN A 180 -4.68 4.63 -2.16
N LEU A 181 -3.69 3.86 -2.61
CA LEU A 181 -2.29 4.27 -2.55
C LEU A 181 -1.97 5.16 -3.76
N SER A 182 -1.30 6.30 -3.55
CA SER A 182 -1.01 7.25 -4.61
C SER A 182 0.20 8.16 -4.31
N GLU A 183 0.73 8.76 -5.38
CA GLU A 183 1.83 9.73 -5.36
C GLU A 183 1.80 10.65 -6.59
N GLN A 184 2.78 11.56 -6.71
CA GLN A 184 2.95 12.41 -7.89
C GLN A 184 3.83 11.73 -8.96
N PHE A 185 3.39 10.58 -9.47
CA PHE A 185 4.12 9.73 -10.43
C PHE A 185 4.82 10.48 -11.57
N LEU A 186 4.16 11.52 -12.11
CA LEU A 186 4.69 12.27 -13.25
C LEU A 186 5.88 13.18 -12.90
N LYS A 187 6.12 13.41 -11.59
CA LYS A 187 7.29 14.15 -11.11
C LYS A 187 8.47 13.24 -10.80
N GLU A 188 8.19 11.97 -10.49
CA GLU A 188 9.20 11.02 -10.02
C GLU A 188 9.57 9.97 -11.09
N LYS A 189 8.69 9.77 -12.10
CA LYS A 189 8.89 8.76 -13.17
C LYS A 189 8.63 9.41 -14.53
N GLU A 190 9.66 9.95 -15.14
CA GLU A 190 9.57 10.58 -16.48
C GLU A 190 9.33 9.56 -17.60
N GLU A 191 9.68 8.29 -17.38
CA GLU A 191 9.61 7.23 -18.39
C GLU A 191 8.26 6.50 -18.37
N GLY A 192 7.68 6.27 -19.53
CA GLY A 192 6.48 5.45 -19.70
C GLY A 192 5.72 5.75 -20.99
N THR A 193 4.94 4.77 -21.45
CA THR A 193 4.03 4.92 -22.57
C THR A 193 2.95 5.97 -22.28
N PHE A 194 2.34 6.53 -23.32
CA PHE A 194 1.24 7.51 -23.19
C PHE A 194 0.09 6.99 -22.33
N THR A 195 -0.30 5.73 -22.52
CA THR A 195 -1.35 5.07 -21.74
C THR A 195 -0.99 4.97 -20.25
N ARG A 196 0.29 4.69 -19.93
CA ARG A 196 0.78 4.66 -18.55
C ARG A 196 0.74 6.05 -17.90
N LYS A 197 1.09 7.10 -18.65
CA LYS A 197 1.01 8.49 -18.17
C LYS A 197 -0.44 8.91 -17.88
N ILE A 198 -1.42 8.48 -18.70
CA ILE A 198 -2.84 8.67 -18.40
C ILE A 198 -3.24 7.96 -17.11
N GLY A 199 -2.84 6.70 -16.94
CA GLY A 199 -3.07 5.94 -15.70
C GLY A 199 -2.50 6.66 -14.47
N TYR A 200 -1.28 7.15 -14.55
CA TYR A 200 -0.66 7.95 -13.49
C TYR A 200 -1.40 9.25 -13.21
N PHE A 201 -1.85 9.95 -14.24
CA PHE A 201 -2.67 11.15 -14.07
C PHE A 201 -3.98 10.85 -13.33
N ILE A 202 -4.65 9.76 -13.66
CA ILE A 202 -5.90 9.33 -13.03
C ILE A 202 -5.67 9.01 -11.54
N VAL A 203 -4.65 8.20 -11.23
CA VAL A 203 -4.40 7.74 -9.86
C VAL A 203 -3.88 8.88 -8.98
N LYS A 204 -2.94 9.71 -9.48
CA LYS A 204 -2.42 10.85 -8.70
C LYS A 204 -3.51 11.86 -8.32
N ASN A 205 -4.53 12.02 -9.18
CA ASN A 205 -5.65 12.92 -8.94
C ASN A 205 -6.86 12.23 -8.29
N LEU A 206 -6.71 10.95 -7.89
CA LEU A 206 -7.74 10.18 -7.20
C LEU A 206 -9.06 10.04 -7.98
N LEU A 207 -9.02 10.14 -9.31
CA LEU A 207 -10.20 10.20 -10.18
C LEU A 207 -11.01 8.90 -10.23
N THR A 208 -10.54 7.82 -9.64
CA THR A 208 -11.23 6.53 -9.53
C THR A 208 -11.99 6.34 -8.23
N ASN A 209 -11.89 7.28 -7.27
CA ASN A 209 -12.49 7.11 -5.95
C ASN A 209 -14.00 6.89 -6.00
N PHE A 210 -14.72 7.56 -6.91
CA PHE A 210 -16.18 7.38 -7.06
C PHE A 210 -16.60 5.95 -7.44
N ILE A 211 -15.68 5.18 -8.06
CA ILE A 211 -15.91 3.77 -8.42
C ILE A 211 -15.39 2.86 -7.30
N THR A 212 -14.17 3.12 -6.83
CA THR A 212 -13.46 2.23 -5.89
C THR A 212 -13.90 2.40 -4.44
N LYS A 213 -14.41 3.59 -4.10
CA LYS A 213 -14.87 3.98 -2.75
C LYS A 213 -13.86 3.55 -1.67
N PRO A 214 -12.66 4.13 -1.64
CA PRO A 214 -11.67 3.85 -0.61
C PRO A 214 -12.14 4.34 0.76
N ASP A 215 -11.70 3.67 1.82
CA ASP A 215 -11.98 4.04 3.21
C ASP A 215 -10.90 4.97 3.78
N PHE A 216 -9.72 4.95 3.18
CA PHE A 216 -8.62 5.88 3.45
C PHE A 216 -7.81 6.10 2.17
N ILE A 217 -6.97 7.15 2.19
CA ILE A 217 -6.02 7.45 1.11
C ILE A 217 -4.62 7.37 1.70
N ALA A 218 -3.74 6.56 1.12
CA ALA A 218 -2.32 6.57 1.43
C ALA A 218 -1.57 7.37 0.37
N TYR A 219 -0.92 8.48 0.78
CA TYR A 219 -0.29 9.39 -0.17
C TYR A 219 1.12 9.79 0.26
N HIS A 220 2.03 9.96 -0.71
CA HIS A 220 3.39 10.37 -0.42
C HIS A 220 3.41 11.75 0.28
N TYR A 221 3.95 11.81 1.51
CA TYR A 221 3.81 12.96 2.43
C TYR A 221 4.33 14.29 1.89
N LYS A 222 5.35 14.28 1.02
CA LYS A 222 5.89 15.49 0.39
C LYS A 222 4.85 16.26 -0.45
N TYR A 223 3.78 15.59 -0.86
CA TYR A 223 2.73 16.16 -1.69
C TYR A 223 1.41 16.39 -0.93
N LYS A 224 1.49 16.55 0.39
CA LYS A 224 0.34 16.79 1.30
C LYS A 224 -0.58 17.93 0.87
N ASP A 225 -0.02 18.93 0.17
CA ASP A 225 -0.73 20.12 -0.26
C ASP A 225 -1.32 20.05 -1.68
N CYS A 226 -1.26 18.88 -2.34
CA CYS A 226 -1.86 18.73 -3.66
C CYS A 226 -3.40 18.86 -3.60
N LEU A 227 -3.98 19.37 -4.69
CA LEU A 227 -5.41 19.70 -4.76
C LEU A 227 -6.33 18.53 -4.37
N PRO A 228 -6.14 17.28 -4.88
CA PRO A 228 -7.02 16.17 -4.52
C PRO A 228 -7.01 15.88 -3.01
N LEU A 229 -5.84 15.95 -2.34
CA LEU A 229 -5.79 15.74 -0.88
C LEU A 229 -6.45 16.88 -0.10
N LYS A 230 -6.27 18.12 -0.51
CA LYS A 230 -6.97 19.27 0.11
C LYS A 230 -8.49 19.12 0.05
N ILE A 231 -9.01 18.68 -1.10
CA ILE A 231 -10.44 18.41 -1.26
C ILE A 231 -10.87 17.23 -0.40
N CYS A 232 -10.16 16.12 -0.44
CA CYS A 232 -10.47 14.93 0.34
C CYS A 232 -10.47 15.21 1.85
N ARG A 233 -9.50 15.97 2.35
CA ARG A 233 -9.42 16.39 3.75
C ARG A 233 -10.55 17.34 4.13
N ARG A 234 -10.79 18.37 3.32
CA ARG A 234 -11.71 19.49 3.66
C ARG A 234 -13.18 19.09 3.52
N PHE A 235 -13.53 18.40 2.42
CA PHE A 235 -14.94 18.12 2.08
C PHE A 235 -15.36 16.71 2.51
N TYR A 236 -14.53 15.69 2.25
CA TYR A 236 -14.90 14.30 2.54
C TYR A 236 -14.44 13.83 3.91
N LYS A 237 -13.47 14.52 4.52
CA LYS A 237 -12.92 14.17 5.84
C LYS A 237 -12.50 12.69 5.93
N ILE A 238 -12.02 12.13 4.82
CA ILE A 238 -11.50 10.77 4.76
C ILE A 238 -10.13 10.70 5.44
N PRO A 239 -9.80 9.64 6.19
CA PRO A 239 -8.45 9.46 6.75
C PRO A 239 -7.39 9.47 5.67
N ILE A 240 -6.29 10.19 5.90
CA ILE A 240 -5.14 10.25 5.00
C ILE A 240 -3.92 9.70 5.73
N TYR A 241 -3.29 8.68 5.14
CA TYR A 241 -2.06 8.07 5.63
C TYR A 241 -0.88 8.60 4.82
N GLY A 242 0.15 9.06 5.52
CA GLY A 242 1.38 9.54 4.89
C GLY A 242 2.43 8.43 4.78
N TRP A 243 3.12 8.36 3.66
CA TRP A 243 4.23 7.44 3.43
C TRP A 243 5.35 8.10 2.63
N THR A 244 6.60 7.69 2.69
CA THR A 244 7.23 6.93 3.75
C THR A 244 8.07 7.89 4.57
N PHE A 245 7.81 7.99 5.85
CA PHE A 245 8.60 8.82 6.76
C PHE A 245 9.87 8.08 7.15
N ARG A 246 11.04 8.73 6.98
CA ARG A 246 12.36 8.12 7.20
C ARG A 246 13.13 8.72 8.36
N ASP A 247 12.59 9.78 8.95
CA ASP A 247 13.18 10.46 10.10
C ASP A 247 12.14 11.19 10.94
N LYS A 248 12.50 11.46 12.21
CA LYS A 248 11.60 12.12 13.18
C LYS A 248 11.27 13.56 12.80
N LYS A 249 12.14 14.27 12.08
CA LYS A 249 11.90 15.66 11.67
C LYS A 249 10.77 15.70 10.64
N ALA A 250 10.89 14.88 9.58
CA ALA A 250 9.85 14.78 8.56
C ALA A 250 8.50 14.35 9.18
N TYR A 251 8.52 13.41 10.13
CA TYR A 251 7.32 13.02 10.87
C TYR A 251 6.70 14.21 11.62
N LYS A 252 7.46 14.88 12.50
CA LYS A 252 6.95 15.98 13.34
C LYS A 252 6.39 17.14 12.50
N GLU A 253 7.08 17.52 11.42
CA GLU A 253 6.65 18.61 10.54
C GLU A 253 5.35 18.29 9.78
N ASN A 254 5.02 17.03 9.65
CA ASN A 254 3.88 16.56 8.85
C ASN A 254 2.77 15.92 9.69
N GLU A 255 2.98 15.69 10.99
CA GLU A 255 2.00 15.04 11.87
C GLU A 255 0.58 15.66 11.80
N PRO A 256 0.39 17.00 11.74
CA PRO A 256 -0.95 17.60 11.69
C PRO A 256 -1.74 17.30 10.39
N TYR A 257 -1.10 16.74 9.38
CA TYR A 257 -1.71 16.55 8.06
C TYR A 257 -2.16 15.12 7.79
N PHE A 258 -1.85 14.16 8.68
CA PHE A 258 -2.13 12.73 8.45
C PHE A 258 -2.70 12.07 9.70
N GLU A 259 -3.62 11.15 9.51
CA GLU A 259 -4.19 10.31 10.56
C GLU A 259 -3.40 9.01 10.76
N GLY A 260 -2.70 8.54 9.72
CA GLY A 260 -1.84 7.36 9.76
C GLY A 260 -0.46 7.63 9.17
N PHE A 261 0.55 6.92 9.69
CA PHE A 261 1.96 7.11 9.34
C PHE A 261 2.61 5.78 8.99
N ILE A 262 3.05 5.66 7.74
CA ILE A 262 3.87 4.55 7.28
C ILE A 262 5.32 5.02 7.32
N PHE A 263 6.13 4.41 8.20
CA PHE A 263 7.46 4.89 8.54
C PHE A 263 8.50 3.77 8.54
N GLU A 264 9.78 4.13 8.41
CA GLU A 264 10.89 3.18 8.44
C GLU A 264 12.14 3.76 9.14
N LYS A 265 12.96 2.90 9.74
CA LYS A 265 14.32 3.20 10.24
C LYS A 265 14.42 4.13 11.46
N PHE A 266 13.32 4.44 12.12
CA PHE A 266 13.36 5.17 13.40
C PHE A 266 12.21 4.72 14.31
N VAL A 267 12.35 4.95 15.61
CA VAL A 267 11.32 4.67 16.63
C VAL A 267 10.52 5.94 16.87
N LEU A 268 9.19 5.82 16.88
CA LEU A 268 8.22 6.88 17.20
C LEU A 268 7.90 6.93 18.70
#